data_71b38bada30d31ff64ceb7af18713bc5
#
_entry.id   71b38bada30d31ff64ceb7af18713bc5
#
_cell.length_a   1.000
_cell.length_b   1.000
_cell.length_c   1.000
_cell.angle_alpha   90.00
_cell.angle_beta   90.00
_cell.angle_gamma   90.00
#
_symmetry.space_group_name_H-M   'P 1'
#
loop_
_entity.id
_entity.type
_entity.pdbx_description
1 polymer ?
#
loop_
_entity_poly.entity_id
_entity_poly.type
_entity_poly.pdbx_seq_one_letter_code
_entity_poly.pdbx_strand_id
1 'polypeptide(L)'
;IAGFLNPRNNDKKTEKEIYQILKKMNEVQRHRGPDDEGIFLENGCALGHVRLSILDLYRGHQPMCKKKEGNTYAIILNGEIYNMKTLKEQLIKEGEMFSTTSDTEVVLTGYIRYGISYIEELNGIFSIALWDGKRKKLYLIRDRVGVKPLFYTKRGDTLIFASEIKGLFAYPGVKPVINREGLCEIFGLGPAKSYGKGVFKDIYEVLPGHFLEYDREGLKDRAYWELKAKEHTDSEKDTIEHTRWLVKDAVEMQMLSLIHISEPTRQAEI
;
A
#
# COMPACT_ATOMS: atom_id res chain seq x y z
N ILE A 1 5.27 2.64 -4.52
CA ILE A 1 5.15 1.21 -4.86
C ILE A 1 4.65 1.02 -6.29
N ALA A 2 5.07 -0.05 -6.94
CA ALA A 2 4.60 -0.45 -8.26
C ALA A 2 4.70 -1.98 -8.42
N GLY A 3 3.95 -2.54 -9.36
CA GLY A 3 4.05 -3.96 -9.64
C GLY A 3 2.96 -4.47 -10.56
N PHE A 4 2.98 -5.76 -10.77
CA PHE A 4 1.95 -6.45 -11.54
C PHE A 4 1.90 -7.94 -11.21
N LEU A 5 0.75 -8.56 -11.50
CA LEU A 5 0.56 -10.01 -11.44
C LEU A 5 -0.10 -10.50 -12.72
N ASN A 6 0.53 -11.48 -13.36
CA ASN A 6 -0.11 -12.35 -14.36
C ASN A 6 -0.31 -13.74 -13.72
N PRO A 7 -1.51 -14.05 -13.19
CA PRO A 7 -1.72 -15.28 -12.42
C PRO A 7 -1.69 -16.55 -13.27
N ARG A 8 -1.83 -16.42 -14.58
CA ARG A 8 -1.73 -17.55 -15.53
C ARG A 8 -0.32 -17.79 -16.00
N ASN A 9 0.57 -16.83 -15.76
CA ASN A 9 1.97 -16.83 -16.21
C ASN A 9 2.11 -17.24 -17.71
N ASN A 10 1.12 -16.83 -18.51
CA ASN A 10 1.05 -17.12 -19.93
C ASN A 10 1.76 -16.06 -20.80
N ASP A 11 2.31 -15.04 -20.18
CA ASP A 11 3.19 -14.08 -20.83
C ASP A 11 4.51 -14.76 -21.20
N LYS A 12 4.90 -14.66 -22.48
CA LYS A 12 6.17 -15.20 -22.98
C LYS A 12 7.39 -14.35 -22.57
N LYS A 13 7.20 -13.40 -21.63
CA LYS A 13 8.28 -12.53 -21.16
C LYS A 13 9.28 -13.32 -20.32
N THR A 14 10.55 -13.10 -20.61
CA THR A 14 11.64 -13.61 -19.78
C THR A 14 11.70 -12.86 -18.44
N GLU A 15 12.29 -13.45 -17.43
CA GLU A 15 12.53 -12.80 -16.14
C GLU A 15 13.29 -11.46 -16.29
N LYS A 16 14.24 -11.40 -17.21
CA LYS A 16 14.97 -10.18 -17.55
C LYS A 16 14.06 -9.07 -18.10
N GLU A 17 13.12 -9.40 -18.95
CA GLU A 17 12.15 -8.42 -19.47
C GLU A 17 11.20 -7.95 -18.39
N ILE A 18 10.72 -8.84 -17.53
CA ILE A 18 9.90 -8.53 -16.36
C ILE A 18 10.64 -7.57 -15.43
N TYR A 19 11.90 -7.88 -15.11
CA TYR A 19 12.77 -7.00 -14.31
C TYR A 19 12.91 -5.61 -14.94
N GLN A 20 13.16 -5.50 -16.24
CA GLN A 20 13.33 -4.22 -16.93
C GLN A 20 12.04 -3.38 -16.94
N ILE A 21 10.87 -4.02 -17.09
CA ILE A 21 9.58 -3.34 -16.99
C ILE A 21 9.42 -2.75 -15.60
N LEU A 22 9.62 -3.56 -14.56
CA LEU A 22 9.45 -3.13 -13.18
C LEU A 22 10.44 -2.03 -12.79
N LYS A 23 11.68 -2.14 -13.26
CA LYS A 23 12.69 -1.10 -13.06
C LYS A 23 12.26 0.26 -13.65
N LYS A 24 11.68 0.27 -14.85
CA LYS A 24 11.12 1.49 -15.45
C LYS A 24 9.95 2.03 -14.64
N MET A 25 9.08 1.16 -14.11
CA MET A 25 7.97 1.57 -13.25
C MET A 25 8.47 2.21 -11.94
N ASN A 26 9.55 1.70 -11.36
CA ASN A 26 10.20 2.28 -10.19
C ASN A 26 10.85 3.63 -10.52
N GLU A 27 11.59 3.70 -11.62
CA GLU A 27 12.36 4.89 -12.01
C GLU A 27 11.47 6.12 -12.18
N VAL A 28 10.31 6.00 -12.81
CA VAL A 28 9.37 7.14 -12.96
C VAL A 28 8.76 7.60 -11.63
N GLN A 29 8.89 6.81 -10.57
CA GLN A 29 8.45 7.13 -9.22
C GLN A 29 9.61 7.43 -8.25
N ARG A 30 10.86 7.50 -8.72
CA ARG A 30 12.06 7.64 -7.89
C ARG A 30 12.06 8.90 -7.01
N HIS A 31 11.42 9.99 -7.46
CA HIS A 31 11.24 11.21 -6.66
C HIS A 31 10.47 10.97 -5.34
N ARG A 32 9.71 9.87 -5.22
CA ARG A 32 8.99 9.48 -4.00
C ARG A 32 9.86 8.74 -2.99
N GLY A 33 10.99 8.22 -3.41
CA GLY A 33 11.87 7.42 -2.57
C GLY A 33 13.23 7.25 -3.23
N PRO A 34 14.13 8.24 -3.08
CA PRO A 34 15.43 8.23 -3.75
C PRO A 34 16.49 7.36 -3.05
N ASP A 35 16.25 6.93 -1.79
CA ASP A 35 17.27 6.39 -0.91
C ASP A 35 17.55 4.91 -1.14
N ASP A 36 16.51 4.13 -1.49
CA ASP A 36 16.63 2.69 -1.69
C ASP A 36 15.63 2.20 -2.74
N GLU A 37 15.99 1.11 -3.43
CA GLU A 37 15.15 0.48 -4.45
C GLU A 37 15.22 -1.04 -4.30
N GLY A 38 14.07 -1.71 -4.37
CA GLY A 38 14.01 -3.16 -4.33
C GLY A 38 13.01 -3.75 -5.33
N ILE A 39 13.27 -5.00 -5.70
CA ILE A 39 12.48 -5.77 -6.67
C ILE A 39 12.32 -7.20 -6.16
N PHE A 40 11.10 -7.72 -6.27
CA PHE A 40 10.75 -9.12 -6.01
C PHE A 40 10.04 -9.70 -7.23
N LEU A 41 10.43 -10.92 -7.62
CA LEU A 41 9.86 -11.66 -8.74
C LEU A 41 9.57 -13.10 -8.32
N GLU A 42 8.34 -13.56 -8.48
CA GLU A 42 7.95 -14.95 -8.23
C GLU A 42 6.62 -15.29 -8.91
N ASN A 43 6.55 -16.39 -9.66
CA ASN A 43 5.30 -16.97 -10.17
C ASN A 43 4.38 -15.98 -10.92
N GLY A 44 4.94 -15.11 -11.75
CA GLY A 44 4.20 -14.08 -12.48
C GLY A 44 3.85 -12.83 -11.66
N CYS A 45 4.19 -12.81 -10.37
CA CYS A 45 4.14 -11.64 -9.52
C CYS A 45 5.44 -10.85 -9.60
N ALA A 46 5.34 -9.53 -9.74
CA ALA A 46 6.46 -8.60 -9.73
C ALA A 46 6.11 -7.41 -8.83
N LEU A 47 6.90 -7.20 -7.76
CA LEU A 47 6.74 -6.10 -6.82
C LEU A 47 7.98 -5.22 -6.84
N GLY A 48 7.79 -3.91 -6.97
CA GLY A 48 8.84 -2.90 -6.96
C GLY A 48 8.57 -1.81 -5.93
N HIS A 49 9.62 -1.42 -5.25
CA HIS A 49 9.57 -0.38 -4.22
C HIS A 49 10.68 0.63 -4.43
N VAL A 50 10.36 1.91 -4.27
CA VAL A 50 11.31 3.01 -4.10
C VAL A 50 11.06 3.62 -2.73
N ARG A 51 12.11 3.79 -1.93
CA ARG A 51 12.03 4.10 -0.51
C ARG A 51 12.61 5.46 -0.19
N LEU A 52 11.83 6.25 0.56
CA LEU A 52 12.35 7.33 1.39
C LEU A 52 12.56 6.75 2.78
N SER A 53 13.80 6.69 3.24
CA SER A 53 14.19 6.01 4.48
C SER A 53 13.93 6.90 5.69
N ILE A 54 12.83 6.63 6.41
CA ILE A 54 12.41 7.38 7.59
C ILE A 54 12.65 6.56 8.87
N LEU A 55 12.16 5.32 8.88
CA LEU A 55 12.32 4.37 9.98
C LEU A 55 13.19 3.20 9.54
N ASP A 56 14.01 2.65 10.47
CA ASP A 56 14.88 1.50 10.23
C ASP A 56 15.73 1.63 8.95
N LEU A 57 16.64 2.60 8.93
CA LEU A 57 17.49 2.95 7.79
C LEU A 57 18.20 1.73 7.17
N TYR A 58 18.56 0.73 7.99
CA TYR A 58 19.40 -0.41 7.58
C TYR A 58 18.62 -1.69 7.28
N ARG A 59 17.47 -1.93 7.93
CA ARG A 59 16.74 -3.21 7.85
C ARG A 59 15.33 -3.11 7.27
N GLY A 60 14.85 -1.90 7.00
CA GLY A 60 13.53 -1.66 6.41
C GLY A 60 13.49 -1.78 4.89
N HIS A 61 14.43 -2.50 4.26
CA HIS A 61 14.42 -2.75 2.80
C HIS A 61 13.14 -3.42 2.35
N GLN A 62 12.61 -2.96 1.22
CA GLN A 62 11.40 -3.51 0.60
C GLN A 62 11.65 -3.79 -0.90
N PRO A 63 11.05 -4.83 -1.48
CA PRO A 63 10.01 -5.72 -0.93
C PRO A 63 10.53 -6.59 0.22
N MET A 64 9.75 -6.65 1.31
CA MET A 64 10.08 -7.50 2.45
C MET A 64 9.46 -8.89 2.25
N CYS A 65 10.26 -9.93 2.51
CA CYS A 65 9.85 -11.31 2.28
C CYS A 65 9.97 -12.15 3.54
N LYS A 66 8.99 -13.05 3.76
CA LYS A 66 9.06 -14.12 4.76
C LYS A 66 8.70 -15.46 4.11
N LYS A 67 9.34 -16.53 4.57
CA LYS A 67 9.02 -17.90 4.14
C LYS A 67 8.31 -18.64 5.28
N LYS A 68 7.20 -19.33 4.97
CA LYS A 68 6.50 -20.21 5.89
C LYS A 68 6.03 -21.45 5.14
N GLU A 69 6.33 -22.63 5.66
CA GLU A 69 5.94 -23.91 5.04
C GLU A 69 6.33 -24.04 3.56
N GLY A 70 7.53 -23.56 3.19
CA GLY A 70 8.04 -23.60 1.82
C GLY A 70 7.44 -22.55 0.86
N ASN A 71 6.50 -21.73 1.31
CA ASN A 71 5.89 -20.67 0.51
C ASN A 71 6.49 -19.30 0.85
N THR A 72 6.65 -18.46 -0.18
CA THR A 72 7.13 -17.08 -0.02
C THR A 72 5.94 -16.12 0.11
N TYR A 73 6.02 -15.24 1.09
CA TYR A 73 5.14 -14.10 1.25
C TYR A 73 5.96 -12.83 1.07
N ALA A 74 5.48 -11.90 0.26
CA ALA A 74 6.18 -10.65 -0.01
C ALA A 74 5.25 -9.45 0.12
N ILE A 75 5.76 -8.35 0.68
CA ILE A 75 5.00 -7.13 0.89
C ILE A 75 5.80 -5.90 0.46
N ILE A 76 5.10 -4.93 -0.13
CA ILE A 76 5.54 -3.55 -0.28
C ILE A 76 4.49 -2.63 0.33
N LEU A 77 4.95 -1.69 1.14
CA LEU A 77 4.12 -0.73 1.89
C LEU A 77 4.59 0.70 1.60
N ASN A 78 3.68 1.56 1.23
CA ASN A 78 3.87 3.00 1.16
C ASN A 78 2.98 3.65 2.21
N GLY A 79 3.56 4.09 3.31
CA GLY A 79 2.81 4.66 4.42
C GLY A 79 3.42 4.34 5.77
N GLU A 80 2.60 4.42 6.81
CA GLU A 80 2.98 4.16 8.21
C GLU A 80 1.83 3.51 8.97
N ILE A 81 2.17 2.56 9.85
CA ILE A 81 1.24 1.90 10.76
C ILE A 81 1.49 2.43 12.18
N TYR A 82 0.62 3.31 12.65
CA TYR A 82 0.79 4.03 13.91
C TYR A 82 0.74 3.13 15.15
N ASN A 83 -0.10 2.11 15.13
CA ASN A 83 -0.24 1.15 16.22
C ASN A 83 0.70 -0.07 16.12
N MET A 84 1.77 0.03 15.31
CA MET A 84 2.68 -1.09 15.07
C MET A 84 3.31 -1.66 16.34
N LYS A 85 3.58 -0.84 17.36
CA LYS A 85 4.19 -1.30 18.64
C LYS A 85 3.27 -2.27 19.36
N THR A 86 2.01 -1.89 19.53
CA THR A 86 0.97 -2.73 20.18
C THR A 86 0.77 -4.03 19.43
N LEU A 87 0.65 -3.96 18.09
CA LEU A 87 0.49 -5.13 17.25
C LEU A 87 1.71 -6.06 17.31
N LYS A 88 2.91 -5.50 17.31
CA LYS A 88 4.17 -6.28 17.45
C LYS A 88 4.24 -6.99 18.80
N GLU A 89 3.94 -6.31 19.91
CA GLU A 89 3.93 -6.90 21.23
C GLU A 89 2.93 -8.06 21.36
N GLN A 90 1.75 -7.91 20.74
CA GLN A 90 0.76 -8.98 20.67
C GLN A 90 1.31 -10.21 19.91
N LEU A 91 1.85 -10.01 18.72
CA LEU A 91 2.43 -11.08 17.91
C LEU A 91 3.61 -11.78 18.62
N ILE A 92 4.46 -11.03 19.35
CA ILE A 92 5.54 -11.60 20.16
C ILE A 92 5.00 -12.49 21.29
N LYS A 93 3.95 -12.04 22.00
CA LYS A 93 3.29 -12.85 23.05
C LYS A 93 2.72 -14.15 22.50
N GLU A 94 2.37 -14.16 21.22
CA GLU A 94 1.86 -15.33 20.50
C GLU A 94 2.96 -16.21 19.86
N GLY A 95 4.24 -15.87 20.12
CA GLY A 95 5.39 -16.66 19.69
C GLY A 95 6.01 -16.27 18.37
N GLU A 96 5.58 -15.14 17.74
CA GLU A 96 6.19 -14.68 16.49
C GLU A 96 7.52 -13.95 16.76
N MET A 97 8.48 -14.13 15.85
CA MET A 97 9.80 -13.50 15.93
C MET A 97 9.96 -12.41 14.87
N PHE A 98 10.70 -11.37 15.23
CA PHE A 98 10.97 -10.21 14.37
C PHE A 98 12.47 -10.00 14.18
N SER A 99 12.86 -9.64 12.97
CA SER A 99 14.25 -9.33 12.59
C SER A 99 14.50 -7.84 12.44
N THR A 100 13.43 -7.05 12.32
CA THR A 100 13.50 -5.60 12.09
C THR A 100 12.63 -4.83 13.09
N THR A 101 12.75 -3.51 13.06
CA THR A 101 11.84 -2.60 13.77
C THR A 101 10.77 -2.00 12.84
N SER A 102 10.71 -2.47 11.60
CA SER A 102 9.79 -1.95 10.58
C SER A 102 8.34 -2.37 10.84
N ASP A 103 7.41 -1.45 10.61
CA ASP A 103 5.97 -1.70 10.55
C ASP A 103 5.60 -2.69 9.45
N THR A 104 6.32 -2.68 8.34
CA THR A 104 6.15 -3.60 7.22
C THR A 104 6.30 -5.06 7.66
N GLU A 105 7.26 -5.37 8.55
CA GLU A 105 7.41 -6.72 9.10
C GLU A 105 6.24 -7.11 10.00
N VAL A 106 5.70 -6.17 10.77
CA VAL A 106 4.52 -6.40 11.62
C VAL A 106 3.31 -6.77 10.77
N VAL A 107 3.04 -6.01 9.72
CA VAL A 107 1.93 -6.28 8.79
C VAL A 107 2.09 -7.64 8.11
N LEU A 108 3.29 -7.95 7.59
CA LEU A 108 3.54 -9.23 6.92
C LEU A 108 3.39 -10.41 7.86
N THR A 109 3.91 -10.31 9.09
CA THR A 109 3.81 -11.36 10.11
C THR A 109 2.37 -11.59 10.54
N GLY A 110 1.62 -10.51 10.79
CA GLY A 110 0.20 -10.59 11.13
C GLY A 110 -0.65 -11.21 10.00
N TYR A 111 -0.38 -10.84 8.74
CA TYR A 111 -1.02 -11.46 7.59
C TYR A 111 -0.73 -12.98 7.51
N ILE A 112 0.52 -13.39 7.69
CA ILE A 112 0.90 -14.81 7.64
C ILE A 112 0.19 -15.61 8.72
N ARG A 113 -0.08 -15.00 9.88
CA ARG A 113 -0.75 -15.65 11.00
C ARG A 113 -2.26 -15.67 10.88
N TYR A 114 -2.88 -14.54 10.57
CA TYR A 114 -4.33 -14.33 10.62
C TYR A 114 -5.00 -14.21 9.26
N GLY A 115 -4.22 -14.08 8.18
CA GLY A 115 -4.75 -13.85 6.85
C GLY A 115 -5.16 -12.39 6.61
N ILE A 116 -6.00 -12.19 5.60
CA ILE A 116 -6.37 -10.83 5.13
C ILE A 116 -7.18 -10.05 6.17
N SER A 117 -7.89 -10.69 7.09
CA SER A 117 -8.65 -10.00 8.15
C SER A 117 -7.77 -9.17 9.08
N TYR A 118 -6.46 -9.48 9.16
CA TYR A 118 -5.53 -8.70 9.98
C TYR A 118 -5.44 -7.21 9.58
N ILE A 119 -5.83 -6.86 8.35
CA ILE A 119 -5.84 -5.45 7.92
C ILE A 119 -6.83 -4.59 8.70
N GLU A 120 -7.86 -5.18 9.31
CA GLU A 120 -8.85 -4.47 10.12
C GLU A 120 -8.25 -3.93 11.41
N GLU A 121 -7.18 -4.57 11.92
CA GLU A 121 -6.45 -4.15 13.12
C GLU A 121 -5.49 -2.98 12.87
N LEU A 122 -5.18 -2.68 11.60
CA LEU A 122 -4.22 -1.64 11.25
C LEU A 122 -4.79 -0.25 11.47
N ASN A 123 -4.10 0.58 12.26
CA ASN A 123 -4.33 2.01 12.37
C ASN A 123 -3.17 2.75 11.73
N GLY A 124 -3.41 3.45 10.62
CA GLY A 124 -2.37 4.11 9.86
C GLY A 124 -2.84 4.68 8.53
N ILE A 125 -1.89 5.24 7.80
CA ILE A 125 -2.06 5.71 6.42
C ILE A 125 -1.19 4.85 5.53
N PHE A 126 -1.77 4.11 4.61
CA PHE A 126 -1.02 3.13 3.83
C PHE A 126 -1.64 2.78 2.47
N SER A 127 -0.78 2.43 1.55
CA SER A 127 -1.12 1.58 0.40
C SER A 127 -0.15 0.40 0.38
N ILE A 128 -0.71 -0.81 0.29
CA ILE A 128 0.03 -2.06 0.42
C ILE A 128 -0.22 -2.91 -0.82
N ALA A 129 0.85 -3.56 -1.32
CA ALA A 129 0.71 -4.72 -2.18
C ALA A 129 1.37 -5.92 -1.49
N LEU A 130 0.59 -7.01 -1.36
CA LEU A 130 0.99 -8.20 -0.65
C LEU A 130 0.81 -9.43 -1.54
N TRP A 131 1.87 -10.19 -1.74
CA TRP A 131 1.89 -11.47 -2.42
C TRP A 131 1.79 -12.63 -1.43
N ASP A 132 0.79 -13.48 -1.64
CA ASP A 132 0.64 -14.77 -0.95
C ASP A 132 1.04 -15.91 -1.90
N GLY A 133 2.26 -16.42 -1.77
CA GLY A 133 2.75 -17.49 -2.62
C GLY A 133 2.05 -18.84 -2.39
N LYS A 134 1.48 -19.09 -1.19
CA LYS A 134 0.69 -20.30 -0.88
C LYS A 134 -0.62 -20.30 -1.66
N ARG A 135 -1.35 -19.15 -1.66
CA ARG A 135 -2.63 -19.00 -2.36
C ARG A 135 -2.46 -18.55 -3.81
N LYS A 136 -1.25 -18.10 -4.19
CA LYS A 136 -0.95 -17.47 -5.49
C LYS A 136 -1.85 -16.26 -5.77
N LYS A 137 -1.99 -15.39 -4.76
CA LYS A 137 -2.85 -14.21 -4.74
C LYS A 137 -2.05 -12.94 -4.50
N LEU A 138 -2.45 -11.89 -5.19
CA LEU A 138 -2.00 -10.53 -4.93
C LEU A 138 -3.14 -9.76 -4.26
N TYR A 139 -2.83 -9.11 -3.15
CA TYR A 139 -3.71 -8.15 -2.50
C TYR A 139 -3.20 -6.74 -2.71
N LEU A 140 -4.08 -5.83 -3.11
CA LEU A 140 -3.84 -4.39 -3.15
C LEU A 140 -4.75 -3.75 -2.12
N ILE A 141 -4.19 -3.14 -1.08
CA ILE A 141 -4.92 -2.68 0.10
C ILE A 141 -4.70 -1.19 0.25
N ARG A 142 -5.76 -0.44 0.54
CA ARG A 142 -5.70 1.00 0.77
C ARG A 142 -6.26 1.37 2.14
N ASP A 143 -5.66 2.35 2.79
CA ASP A 143 -6.09 2.83 4.11
C ASP A 143 -7.55 3.31 4.14
N ARG A 144 -8.12 3.40 5.35
CA ARG A 144 -9.54 3.67 5.61
C ARG A 144 -10.08 4.91 4.93
N VAL A 145 -9.29 5.98 4.85
CA VAL A 145 -9.69 7.27 4.26
C VAL A 145 -9.00 7.60 2.95
N GLY A 146 -8.13 6.67 2.46
CA GLY A 146 -7.47 6.78 1.17
C GLY A 146 -6.38 7.84 1.09
N VAL A 147 -5.64 8.07 2.18
CA VAL A 147 -4.54 9.06 2.23
C VAL A 147 -3.43 8.69 1.26
N LYS A 148 -3.03 7.41 1.23
CA LYS A 148 -2.01 6.96 0.28
C LYS A 148 -2.64 6.52 -1.03
N PRO A 149 -2.17 7.05 -2.18
CA PRO A 149 -2.74 6.70 -3.48
C PRO A 149 -2.35 5.29 -3.93
N LEU A 150 -3.29 4.60 -4.59
CA LEU A 150 -3.05 3.30 -5.20
C LEU A 150 -3.93 3.14 -6.44
N PHE A 151 -3.30 3.19 -7.62
CA PHE A 151 -3.96 3.06 -8.91
C PHE A 151 -3.70 1.70 -9.52
N TYR A 152 -4.65 1.23 -10.34
CA TYR A 152 -4.50 -0.02 -11.07
C TYR A 152 -5.15 0.01 -12.45
N THR A 153 -4.74 -0.93 -13.29
CA THR A 153 -5.34 -1.21 -14.61
C THR A 153 -5.17 -2.70 -14.94
N LYS A 154 -5.94 -3.17 -15.90
CA LYS A 154 -5.82 -4.54 -16.44
C LYS A 154 -5.43 -4.52 -17.90
N ARG A 155 -4.49 -5.40 -18.27
CA ARG A 155 -4.13 -5.69 -19.69
C ARG A 155 -4.16 -7.20 -19.89
N GLY A 156 -5.24 -7.67 -20.54
CA GLY A 156 -5.49 -9.11 -20.60
C GLY A 156 -5.63 -9.71 -19.21
N ASP A 157 -4.82 -10.73 -18.92
CA ASP A 157 -4.76 -11.39 -17.62
C ASP A 157 -3.79 -10.71 -16.62
N THR A 158 -3.15 -9.61 -16.99
CA THR A 158 -2.21 -8.92 -16.10
C THR A 158 -2.90 -7.77 -15.37
N LEU A 159 -2.91 -7.79 -14.04
CA LEU A 159 -3.23 -6.66 -13.19
C LEU A 159 -1.94 -5.87 -12.94
N ILE A 160 -1.96 -4.57 -13.19
CA ILE A 160 -0.83 -3.65 -13.05
C ILE A 160 -1.24 -2.59 -12.04
N PHE A 161 -0.35 -2.23 -11.12
CA PHE A 161 -0.64 -1.23 -10.09
C PHE A 161 0.55 -0.31 -9.83
N ALA A 162 0.28 0.89 -9.32
CA ALA A 162 1.30 1.86 -8.92
C ALA A 162 0.73 2.92 -7.97
N SER A 163 1.59 3.54 -7.15
CA SER A 163 1.21 4.71 -6.33
C SER A 163 0.89 5.94 -7.19
N GLU A 164 1.42 6.03 -8.40
CA GLU A 164 1.15 7.13 -9.35
C GLU A 164 0.79 6.59 -10.72
N ILE A 165 -0.14 7.25 -11.40
CA ILE A 165 -0.63 6.84 -12.72
C ILE A 165 0.51 6.74 -13.75
N LYS A 166 1.53 7.60 -13.68
CA LYS A 166 2.69 7.51 -14.58
C LYS A 166 3.48 6.20 -14.42
N GLY A 167 3.43 5.58 -13.23
CA GLY A 167 3.99 4.24 -13.01
C GLY A 167 3.27 3.18 -13.84
N LEU A 168 1.95 3.30 -14.02
CA LEU A 168 1.17 2.42 -14.90
C LEU A 168 1.56 2.60 -16.37
N PHE A 169 1.80 3.84 -16.82
CA PHE A 169 2.19 4.13 -18.21
C PHE A 169 3.59 3.60 -18.56
N ALA A 170 4.43 3.35 -17.57
CA ALA A 170 5.73 2.72 -17.78
C ALA A 170 5.60 1.22 -18.16
N TYR A 171 4.43 0.60 -17.89
CA TYR A 171 4.17 -0.77 -18.31
C TYR A 171 3.81 -0.82 -19.81
N PRO A 172 4.40 -1.75 -20.61
CA PRO A 172 4.16 -1.84 -22.04
C PRO A 172 2.68 -1.98 -22.41
N GLY A 173 2.23 -1.11 -23.31
CA GLY A 173 0.87 -1.12 -23.85
C GLY A 173 -0.18 -0.40 -22.98
N VAL A 174 0.15 0.12 -21.80
CA VAL A 174 -0.70 1.07 -21.07
C VAL A 174 -0.44 2.47 -21.65
N LYS A 175 -1.50 3.14 -22.11
CA LYS A 175 -1.39 4.44 -22.79
C LYS A 175 -2.17 5.51 -22.04
N PRO A 176 -1.70 6.78 -22.01
CA PRO A 176 -2.40 7.91 -21.40
C PRO A 176 -3.54 8.40 -22.32
N VAL A 177 -4.60 7.63 -22.43
CA VAL A 177 -5.77 7.97 -23.26
C VAL A 177 -6.85 8.56 -22.36
N ILE A 178 -7.30 9.78 -22.67
CA ILE A 178 -8.45 10.40 -22.00
C ILE A 178 -9.69 10.14 -22.84
N ASN A 179 -10.73 9.60 -22.25
CA ASN A 179 -12.03 9.39 -22.86
C ASN A 179 -13.02 10.50 -22.43
N ARG A 180 -14.27 10.42 -22.92
CA ARG A 180 -15.32 11.38 -22.58
C ARG A 180 -15.55 11.50 -21.08
N GLU A 181 -15.51 10.37 -20.34
CA GLU A 181 -15.69 10.37 -18.88
C GLU A 181 -14.55 11.12 -18.18
N GLY A 182 -13.29 10.87 -18.57
CA GLY A 182 -12.13 11.59 -18.06
C GLY A 182 -12.18 13.09 -18.32
N LEU A 183 -12.67 13.50 -19.50
CA LEU A 183 -12.90 14.93 -19.78
C LEU A 183 -13.97 15.54 -18.87
N CYS A 184 -15.07 14.80 -18.62
CA CYS A 184 -16.11 15.24 -17.68
C CYS A 184 -15.57 15.39 -16.26
N GLU A 185 -14.71 14.47 -15.79
CA GLU A 185 -14.02 14.58 -14.49
C GLU A 185 -13.17 15.87 -14.41
N ILE A 186 -12.35 16.14 -15.42
CA ILE A 186 -11.46 17.31 -15.45
C ILE A 186 -12.24 18.62 -15.45
N PHE A 187 -13.24 18.75 -16.34
CA PHE A 187 -13.96 20.01 -16.53
C PHE A 187 -15.14 20.19 -15.56
N GLY A 188 -15.72 19.09 -15.06
CA GLY A 188 -16.87 19.15 -14.17
C GLY A 188 -16.52 19.22 -12.70
N LEU A 189 -15.46 18.54 -12.28
CA LEU A 189 -15.05 18.45 -10.87
C LEU A 189 -13.78 19.23 -10.53
N GLY A 190 -13.08 19.77 -11.55
CA GLY A 190 -11.82 20.50 -11.35
C GLY A 190 -10.72 19.59 -10.77
N PRO A 191 -10.09 19.97 -9.64
CA PRO A 191 -9.03 19.18 -9.03
C PRO A 191 -9.56 17.91 -8.30
N ALA A 192 -10.87 17.85 -8.05
CA ALA A 192 -11.51 16.67 -7.48
C ALA A 192 -11.74 15.60 -8.55
N LYS A 193 -11.98 14.37 -8.13
CA LYS A 193 -12.35 13.24 -8.99
C LYS A 193 -13.36 12.35 -8.30
N SER A 194 -14.11 11.60 -9.07
CA SER A 194 -15.00 10.56 -8.55
C SER A 194 -14.19 9.43 -7.92
N TYR A 195 -14.66 8.88 -6.81
CA TYR A 195 -14.03 7.75 -6.14
C TYR A 195 -13.90 6.54 -7.08
N GLY A 196 -12.76 5.86 -7.00
CA GLY A 196 -12.46 4.66 -7.77
C GLY A 196 -12.12 4.89 -9.24
N LYS A 197 -12.22 6.13 -9.75
CA LYS A 197 -11.86 6.47 -11.13
C LYS A 197 -10.51 7.16 -11.22
N GLY A 198 -9.73 6.77 -12.23
CA GLY A 198 -8.66 7.60 -12.77
C GLY A 198 -9.22 8.50 -13.87
N VAL A 199 -8.53 9.58 -14.17
CA VAL A 199 -8.91 10.48 -15.28
C VAL A 199 -8.71 9.81 -16.66
N PHE A 200 -7.83 8.84 -16.74
CA PHE A 200 -7.51 8.13 -17.97
C PHE A 200 -8.36 6.89 -18.16
N LYS A 201 -8.65 6.56 -19.41
CA LYS A 201 -9.41 5.37 -19.78
C LYS A 201 -8.77 4.11 -19.20
N ASP A 202 -9.60 3.23 -18.60
CA ASP A 202 -9.21 1.95 -18.01
C ASP A 202 -8.19 2.07 -16.84
N ILE A 203 -8.04 3.25 -16.27
CA ILE A 203 -7.27 3.49 -15.06
C ILE A 203 -8.26 3.68 -13.89
N TYR A 204 -8.05 2.91 -12.85
CA TYR A 204 -8.89 2.90 -11.64
C TYR A 204 -8.05 3.17 -10.41
N GLU A 205 -8.70 3.56 -9.34
CA GLU A 205 -8.12 3.74 -8.02
C GLU A 205 -8.73 2.72 -7.06
N VAL A 206 -7.91 2.09 -6.20
CA VAL A 206 -8.44 1.28 -5.11
C VAL A 206 -9.22 2.19 -4.18
N LEU A 207 -10.45 1.80 -3.83
CA LEU A 207 -11.31 2.61 -2.97
C LEU A 207 -10.73 2.72 -1.54
N PRO A 208 -10.96 3.85 -0.83
CA PRO A 208 -10.64 3.96 0.59
C PRO A 208 -11.33 2.86 1.40
N GLY A 209 -10.61 2.25 2.36
CA GLY A 209 -11.16 1.17 3.18
C GLY A 209 -11.42 -0.15 2.44
N HIS A 210 -10.88 -0.30 1.23
CA HIS A 210 -11.02 -1.50 0.42
C HIS A 210 -9.69 -2.21 0.20
N PHE A 211 -9.81 -3.47 -0.17
CA PHE A 211 -8.73 -4.22 -0.78
C PHE A 211 -9.21 -4.96 -2.05
N LEU A 212 -8.31 -5.06 -3.01
CA LEU A 212 -8.48 -5.90 -4.18
C LEU A 212 -7.77 -7.23 -3.95
N GLU A 213 -8.44 -8.31 -4.29
CA GLU A 213 -7.88 -9.67 -4.34
C GLU A 213 -7.80 -10.08 -5.82
N TYR A 214 -6.61 -10.46 -6.28
CA TYR A 214 -6.41 -10.89 -7.67
C TYR A 214 -5.68 -12.23 -7.74
N ASP A 215 -6.26 -13.16 -8.48
CA ASP A 215 -5.74 -14.49 -8.75
C ASP A 215 -6.24 -15.03 -10.10
N ARG A 216 -6.15 -16.34 -10.32
CA ARG A 216 -6.65 -17.01 -11.54
C ARG A 216 -8.17 -16.94 -11.73
N GLU A 217 -8.92 -16.76 -10.66
CA GLU A 217 -10.38 -16.59 -10.69
C GLU A 217 -10.78 -15.18 -11.12
N GLY A 218 -9.88 -14.21 -11.02
CA GLY A 218 -10.10 -12.83 -11.43
C GLY A 218 -9.89 -11.81 -10.31
N LEU A 219 -10.41 -10.61 -10.53
CA LEU A 219 -10.31 -9.48 -9.62
C LEU A 219 -11.59 -9.39 -8.78
N LYS A 220 -11.43 -9.34 -7.46
CA LYS A 220 -12.51 -9.13 -6.49
C LYS A 220 -12.19 -7.89 -5.67
N ASP A 221 -13.17 -6.99 -5.51
CA ASP A 221 -13.10 -5.80 -4.65
C ASP A 221 -13.89 -6.06 -3.37
N ARG A 222 -13.31 -5.74 -2.20
CA ARG A 222 -13.92 -5.96 -0.89
C ARG A 222 -13.65 -4.78 0.03
N ALA A 223 -14.72 -4.24 0.63
CA ALA A 223 -14.61 -3.32 1.74
C ALA A 223 -14.19 -4.06 3.01
N TYR A 224 -13.15 -3.57 3.70
CA TYR A 224 -12.81 -4.01 5.05
C TYR A 224 -13.19 -2.96 6.11
N TRP A 225 -13.46 -1.74 5.66
CA TRP A 225 -13.92 -0.66 6.50
C TRP A 225 -14.84 0.29 5.73
N GLU A 226 -15.89 0.75 6.40
CA GLU A 226 -16.85 1.74 5.88
C GLU A 226 -17.18 2.76 6.96
N LEU A 227 -17.28 4.02 6.56
CA LEU A 227 -17.79 5.07 7.45
C LEU A 227 -19.30 4.90 7.63
N LYS A 228 -19.72 4.63 8.88
CA LYS A 228 -21.14 4.46 9.23
C LYS A 228 -21.61 5.62 10.10
N ALA A 229 -22.65 6.30 9.67
CA ALA A 229 -23.36 7.27 10.50
C ALA A 229 -24.02 6.55 11.69
N LYS A 230 -23.90 7.12 12.88
CA LYS A 230 -24.56 6.67 14.11
C LYS A 230 -25.24 7.86 14.76
N GLU A 231 -26.32 7.59 15.49
CA GLU A 231 -26.93 8.60 16.35
C GLU A 231 -25.93 9.04 17.43
N HIS A 232 -25.83 10.33 17.62
CA HIS A 232 -24.94 10.93 18.61
C HIS A 232 -25.75 11.23 19.87
N THR A 233 -25.42 10.55 20.98
CA THR A 233 -26.18 10.59 22.22
C THR A 233 -25.46 11.31 23.36
N ASP A 234 -24.19 11.70 23.16
CA ASP A 234 -23.41 12.38 24.20
C ASP A 234 -23.85 13.83 24.37
N SER A 235 -23.64 14.39 25.56
CA SER A 235 -23.83 15.82 25.80
C SER A 235 -22.82 16.65 25.01
N GLU A 236 -23.13 17.93 24.75
CA GLU A 236 -22.21 18.85 24.08
C GLU A 236 -20.84 18.91 24.79
N LYS A 237 -20.85 18.96 26.12
CA LYS A 237 -19.62 18.98 26.92
C LYS A 237 -18.77 17.72 26.73
N ASP A 238 -19.40 16.55 26.82
CA ASP A 238 -18.70 15.26 26.65
C ASP A 238 -18.19 15.12 25.23
N THR A 239 -18.93 15.58 24.23
CA THR A 239 -18.53 15.61 22.83
C THR A 239 -17.27 16.44 22.60
N ILE A 240 -17.21 17.65 23.20
CA ILE A 240 -16.04 18.53 23.10
C ILE A 240 -14.83 17.88 23.77
N GLU A 241 -15.00 17.32 24.97
CA GLU A 241 -13.90 16.66 25.70
C GLU A 241 -13.39 15.43 24.97
N HIS A 242 -14.29 14.59 24.47
CA HIS A 242 -13.93 13.39 23.70
C HIS A 242 -13.26 13.75 22.37
N THR A 243 -13.78 14.74 21.64
CA THR A 243 -13.16 15.21 20.39
C THR A 243 -11.75 15.74 20.64
N ARG A 244 -11.55 16.54 21.70
CA ARG A 244 -10.22 17.04 22.10
C ARG A 244 -9.26 15.90 22.41
N TRP A 245 -9.73 14.88 23.14
CA TRP A 245 -8.93 13.69 23.43
C TRP A 245 -8.55 12.93 22.16
N LEU A 246 -9.51 12.68 21.25
CA LEU A 246 -9.24 11.99 19.97
C LEU A 246 -8.22 12.71 19.10
N VAL A 247 -8.33 14.05 19.00
CA VAL A 247 -7.36 14.85 18.23
C VAL A 247 -5.98 14.79 18.87
N LYS A 248 -5.88 14.88 20.20
CA LYS A 248 -4.61 14.79 20.92
C LYS A 248 -3.97 13.42 20.74
N ASP A 249 -4.72 12.34 20.94
CA ASP A 249 -4.27 10.97 20.77
C ASP A 249 -3.78 10.69 19.34
N ALA A 250 -4.53 11.15 18.33
CA ALA A 250 -4.13 11.01 16.92
C ALA A 250 -2.81 11.75 16.62
N VAL A 251 -2.64 12.97 17.17
CA VAL A 251 -1.40 13.73 17.00
C VAL A 251 -0.24 13.03 17.72
N GLU A 252 -0.43 12.56 18.95
CA GLU A 252 0.61 11.86 19.72
C GLU A 252 1.07 10.59 19.01
N MET A 253 0.14 9.77 18.49
CA MET A 253 0.48 8.57 17.72
C MET A 253 1.29 8.88 16.45
N GLN A 254 0.93 9.95 15.74
CA GLN A 254 1.63 10.34 14.51
C GLN A 254 2.98 11.00 14.79
N MET A 255 3.10 11.79 15.88
CA MET A 255 4.37 12.41 16.25
C MET A 255 5.44 11.41 16.65
N LEU A 256 5.08 10.28 17.26
CA LEU A 256 6.04 9.23 17.62
C LEU A 256 6.78 8.66 16.40
N SER A 257 6.19 8.73 15.21
CA SER A 257 6.85 8.37 13.96
C SER A 257 7.69 9.52 13.38
N LEU A 258 7.32 10.77 13.63
CA LEU A 258 7.97 11.97 13.07
C LEU A 258 9.14 12.49 13.91
N ILE A 259 9.17 12.26 15.23
CA ILE A 259 10.27 12.72 16.13
C ILE A 259 11.62 12.11 15.69
N HIS A 260 11.63 10.91 15.16
CA HIS A 260 12.85 10.29 14.63
C HIS A 260 13.36 10.91 13.32
N ILE A 261 12.56 11.76 12.66
CA ILE A 261 12.92 12.41 11.38
C ILE A 261 13.50 13.81 11.60
N SER A 262 13.07 14.53 12.64
CA SER A 262 13.33 15.96 12.77
C SER A 262 14.51 16.34 13.70
N GLU A 263 15.00 15.44 14.53
CA GLU A 263 16.04 15.78 15.50
C GLU A 263 17.48 15.91 14.96
N PRO A 264 17.95 15.17 13.95
CA PRO A 264 19.33 15.32 13.48
C PRO A 264 19.59 16.65 12.73
N THR A 265 18.56 17.25 12.14
CA THR A 265 18.73 18.38 11.24
C THR A 265 18.72 19.74 11.96
N ARG A 266 18.06 19.83 13.12
CA ARG A 266 17.98 21.10 13.90
C ARG A 266 19.17 21.34 14.82
N GLN A 267 19.93 20.33 15.19
CA GLN A 267 21.13 20.49 16.03
C GLN A 267 22.39 20.83 15.23
N ALA A 268 22.35 20.82 13.92
CA ALA A 268 23.49 21.15 13.05
C ALA A 268 23.52 22.62 12.58
N GLU A 269 22.52 23.44 12.96
CA GLU A 269 22.39 24.84 12.51
C GLU A 269 22.33 25.86 13.67
N ILE A 270 22.85 25.54 14.86
CA ILE A 270 23.05 26.54 15.94
C ILE A 270 24.52 26.66 16.30
#